data_b39a67656f23d624f29b2e7d46fe8374
#
_entry.id   b39a67656f23d624f29b2e7d46fe8374
#
_cell.length_a   1.000
_cell.length_b   1.000
_cell.length_c   1.000
_cell.angle_alpha   90.00
_cell.angle_beta   90.00
_cell.angle_gamma   90.00
#
_symmetry.space_group_name_H-M   'P 1'
#
loop_
_entity.id
_entity.type
_entity.pdbx_description
1 polymer ?
#
loop_
_entity_poly.entity_id
_entity_poly.type
_entity_poly.pdbx_seq_one_letter_code
_entity_poly.pdbx_strand_id
1 'polypeptide(L)'
;MEKLSAGYGSNYSYEKVKWRKIKKSFTHFANGDIAFAKITPCFQNRKSAVFEKLPNGVGAGTTELKILRTFTETINRYYLLYFLKSPYFVEEAIFKGTANQQRIISGYLENKLFPLPPLEEQQRIVEKIEELIPHIEYYSKAQTELDVLNKNIKEQLKKSILQYAIEGKLVAQDEAEGTAEELLLQIQKEKQKLYEENKLKKKDLEHSIIFKGEDNKYYEKIGKNVTCIDEEIPFDIPKNWRWVRFGQIVKLSMGKTPPRDDSRYWLNAKRNWVSISDMTNYGHIKTTKEQISEEAANSLMRESSPINTLLMSFKLTVGRTAILDIEAYHNEAIVSIYPYIDKKFMLRNYLFYTLPILANIGDSKDAIKGKTLNSKSLNNLLIPLPPLNEQQRIVESIDAIFRCIEN
;
A
#
# COMPACT_ATOMS: atom_id res chain seq x y z
N MET A 1 -22.56 -24.26 -6.19
CA MET A 1 -22.72 -22.79 -6.07
C MET A 1 -21.65 -22.03 -6.86
N GLU A 2 -20.41 -22.53 -6.93
CA GLU A 2 -19.32 -21.93 -7.71
C GLU A 2 -19.58 -21.93 -9.21
N LYS A 3 -20.38 -22.89 -9.68
CA LYS A 3 -20.72 -23.08 -11.10
C LYS A 3 -21.86 -22.19 -11.62
N LEU A 4 -22.43 -21.32 -10.80
CA LEU A 4 -23.37 -20.28 -11.21
C LEU A 4 -22.65 -18.93 -11.22
N SER A 5 -22.83 -18.15 -12.29
CA SER A 5 -22.31 -16.79 -12.39
C SER A 5 -22.98 -15.87 -11.37
N ALA A 6 -22.23 -14.89 -10.90
CA ALA A 6 -22.73 -13.77 -10.11
C ALA A 6 -23.26 -12.66 -11.04
N GLY A 7 -23.96 -11.69 -10.46
CA GLY A 7 -24.44 -10.52 -11.19
C GLY A 7 -25.63 -10.82 -12.12
N TYR A 8 -25.74 -10.07 -13.18
CA TYR A 8 -26.92 -10.10 -14.08
C TYR A 8 -26.89 -11.20 -15.16
N GLY A 9 -25.73 -11.79 -15.43
CA GLY A 9 -25.59 -12.89 -16.38
C GLY A 9 -26.29 -14.18 -15.95
N SER A 10 -26.61 -15.06 -16.89
CA SER A 10 -27.26 -16.37 -16.68
C SER A 10 -26.33 -17.55 -16.94
N ASN A 11 -25.01 -17.33 -16.88
CA ASN A 11 -24.04 -18.36 -17.22
C ASN A 11 -23.88 -19.39 -16.09
N TYR A 12 -23.73 -20.65 -16.49
CA TYR A 12 -23.41 -21.75 -15.56
C TYR A 12 -22.47 -22.76 -16.22
N SER A 13 -21.75 -23.49 -15.41
CA SER A 13 -20.95 -24.63 -15.85
C SER A 13 -21.39 -25.92 -15.14
N TYR A 14 -21.11 -27.06 -15.73
CA TYR A 14 -21.48 -28.35 -15.14
C TYR A 14 -20.42 -29.42 -15.41
N GLU A 15 -20.49 -30.50 -14.66
CA GLU A 15 -19.72 -31.73 -14.86
C GLU A 15 -20.65 -32.90 -15.09
N LYS A 16 -20.28 -33.82 -15.98
CA LYS A 16 -21.01 -35.05 -16.19
C LYS A 16 -20.68 -36.05 -15.10
N VAL A 17 -21.68 -36.51 -14.39
CA VAL A 17 -21.54 -37.51 -13.31
C VAL A 17 -22.56 -38.63 -13.45
N LYS A 18 -22.23 -39.80 -12.94
CA LYS A 18 -23.17 -40.94 -12.96
C LYS A 18 -24.37 -40.66 -12.05
N TRP A 19 -25.60 -40.92 -12.54
CA TRP A 19 -26.86 -40.69 -11.81
C TRP A 19 -26.85 -41.21 -10.38
N ARG A 20 -26.27 -42.43 -10.14
CA ARG A 20 -26.18 -42.99 -8.81
C ARG A 20 -25.55 -42.12 -7.75
N LYS A 21 -24.67 -41.19 -8.17
CA LYS A 21 -23.96 -40.27 -7.26
C LYS A 21 -24.83 -39.07 -6.86
N ILE A 22 -25.82 -38.71 -7.65
CA ILE A 22 -26.64 -37.50 -7.47
C ILE A 22 -28.13 -37.82 -7.24
N LYS A 23 -28.49 -39.09 -7.14
CA LYS A 23 -29.89 -39.55 -6.95
C LYS A 23 -30.49 -39.07 -5.62
N LYS A 24 -29.69 -38.96 -4.57
CA LYS A 24 -30.11 -38.52 -3.23
C LYS A 24 -29.28 -37.34 -2.75
N SER A 25 -29.84 -36.50 -1.88
CA SER A 25 -29.17 -35.37 -1.25
C SER A 25 -28.77 -34.23 -2.19
N PHE A 26 -29.43 -34.15 -3.36
CA PHE A 26 -29.25 -33.08 -4.32
C PHE A 26 -30.61 -32.49 -4.73
N THR A 27 -30.61 -31.24 -5.12
CA THR A 27 -31.76 -30.60 -5.77
C THR A 27 -31.70 -30.89 -7.25
N HIS A 28 -32.75 -31.55 -7.81
CA HIS A 28 -32.85 -31.89 -9.23
C HIS A 28 -33.58 -30.81 -10.00
N PHE A 29 -33.18 -30.61 -11.23
CA PHE A 29 -33.79 -29.65 -12.15
C PHE A 29 -33.76 -30.18 -13.59
N ALA A 30 -34.55 -29.58 -14.45
CA ALA A 30 -34.65 -29.92 -15.86
C ALA A 30 -34.41 -28.69 -16.76
N ASN A 31 -34.30 -28.90 -18.06
CA ASN A 31 -34.32 -27.81 -19.04
C ASN A 31 -35.56 -26.92 -18.85
N GLY A 32 -35.36 -25.63 -18.86
CA GLY A 32 -36.37 -24.60 -18.65
C GLY A 32 -36.60 -24.23 -17.19
N ASP A 33 -35.99 -24.90 -16.23
CA ASP A 33 -36.05 -24.51 -14.83
C ASP A 33 -35.15 -23.31 -14.56
N ILE A 34 -35.57 -22.48 -13.64
CA ILE A 34 -34.80 -21.34 -13.12
C ILE A 34 -34.29 -21.72 -11.72
N ALA A 35 -33.00 -21.55 -11.49
CA ALA A 35 -32.44 -21.77 -10.17
C ALA A 35 -31.87 -20.49 -9.60
N PHE A 36 -32.01 -20.27 -8.30
CA PHE A 36 -31.25 -19.28 -7.57
C PHE A 36 -30.70 -19.85 -6.26
N ALA A 37 -29.60 -19.27 -5.82
CA ALA A 37 -28.97 -19.62 -4.54
C ALA A 37 -29.77 -19.03 -3.38
N LYS A 38 -30.22 -19.83 -2.42
CA LYS A 38 -30.98 -19.36 -1.25
C LYS A 38 -30.11 -18.96 -0.05
N ILE A 39 -28.79 -19.18 -0.11
CA ILE A 39 -27.84 -18.96 0.99
C ILE A 39 -26.94 -17.76 0.73
N THR A 40 -26.64 -16.97 1.78
CA THR A 40 -25.65 -15.88 1.73
C THR A 40 -24.19 -16.42 1.68
N PRO A 41 -23.25 -15.76 1.01
CA PRO A 41 -23.42 -14.52 0.22
C PRO A 41 -23.90 -14.80 -1.22
N CYS A 42 -24.13 -16.04 -1.61
CA CYS A 42 -24.48 -16.40 -3.00
C CYS A 42 -25.80 -15.78 -3.46
N PHE A 43 -26.78 -15.65 -2.59
CA PHE A 43 -28.05 -14.97 -2.88
C PHE A 43 -27.80 -13.47 -3.15
N GLN A 44 -27.09 -12.79 -2.26
CA GLN A 44 -26.76 -11.36 -2.41
C GLN A 44 -25.94 -11.08 -3.67
N ASN A 45 -25.10 -12.04 -4.09
CA ASN A 45 -24.34 -11.98 -5.33
C ASN A 45 -25.19 -12.34 -6.58
N ARG A 46 -26.53 -12.46 -6.44
CA ARG A 46 -27.48 -12.76 -7.52
C ARG A 46 -27.15 -14.04 -8.29
N LYS A 47 -26.58 -15.06 -7.62
CA LYS A 47 -26.26 -16.34 -8.27
C LYS A 47 -27.54 -17.09 -8.65
N SER A 48 -27.92 -16.99 -9.92
CA SER A 48 -29.11 -17.60 -10.50
C SER A 48 -28.93 -17.81 -12.01
N ALA A 49 -29.61 -18.80 -12.58
CA ALA A 49 -29.57 -19.09 -14.00
C ALA A 49 -30.85 -19.79 -14.46
N VAL A 50 -31.18 -19.66 -15.75
CA VAL A 50 -32.07 -20.53 -16.46
C VAL A 50 -31.28 -21.73 -16.98
N PHE A 51 -31.72 -22.95 -16.71
CA PHE A 51 -31.06 -24.14 -17.24
C PHE A 51 -31.59 -24.51 -18.60
N GLU A 52 -30.71 -24.53 -19.59
CA GLU A 52 -31.01 -24.90 -20.96
C GLU A 52 -29.92 -25.82 -21.51
N LYS A 53 -30.28 -26.65 -22.50
CA LYS A 53 -29.34 -27.54 -23.20
C LYS A 53 -28.55 -28.46 -22.27
N LEU A 54 -29.17 -28.88 -21.15
CA LEU A 54 -28.56 -29.85 -20.24
C LEU A 54 -28.40 -31.20 -20.94
N PRO A 55 -27.30 -31.93 -20.74
CA PRO A 55 -27.19 -33.31 -21.20
C PRO A 55 -28.33 -34.17 -20.63
N ASN A 56 -29.03 -34.90 -21.49
CA ASN A 56 -30.23 -35.67 -21.16
C ASN A 56 -31.39 -34.84 -20.57
N GLY A 57 -31.39 -33.52 -20.72
CA GLY A 57 -32.45 -32.63 -20.27
C GLY A 57 -32.58 -32.44 -18.77
N VAL A 58 -31.69 -33.02 -17.95
CA VAL A 58 -31.78 -33.01 -16.48
C VAL A 58 -30.44 -32.71 -15.85
N GLY A 59 -30.49 -32.14 -14.67
CA GLY A 59 -29.31 -31.85 -13.84
C GLY A 59 -29.59 -31.96 -12.35
N ALA A 60 -28.53 -31.85 -11.54
CA ALA A 60 -28.63 -31.80 -10.10
C ALA A 60 -27.60 -30.83 -9.52
N GLY A 61 -27.96 -30.15 -8.44
CA GLY A 61 -27.11 -29.21 -7.73
C GLY A 61 -27.25 -29.36 -6.22
N THR A 62 -26.54 -28.53 -5.50
CA THR A 62 -26.60 -28.48 -4.04
C THR A 62 -28.03 -28.19 -3.53
N THR A 63 -28.36 -28.67 -2.34
CA THR A 63 -29.63 -28.38 -1.65
C THR A 63 -29.82 -26.89 -1.32
N GLU A 64 -28.79 -26.06 -1.49
CA GLU A 64 -28.88 -24.61 -1.31
C GLU A 64 -29.44 -23.90 -2.57
N LEU A 65 -29.78 -24.63 -3.62
CA LEU A 65 -30.52 -24.09 -4.76
C LEU A 65 -32.02 -24.18 -4.51
N LYS A 66 -32.73 -23.13 -4.82
CA LYS A 66 -34.20 -23.12 -5.00
C LYS A 66 -34.50 -23.17 -6.50
N ILE A 67 -35.38 -24.07 -6.90
CA ILE A 67 -35.78 -24.21 -8.29
C ILE A 67 -37.20 -23.69 -8.46
N LEU A 68 -37.38 -22.90 -9.51
CA LEU A 68 -38.66 -22.40 -9.99
C LEU A 68 -38.95 -23.01 -11.35
N ARG A 69 -40.15 -23.52 -11.51
CA ARG A 69 -40.65 -24.06 -12.75
C ARG A 69 -41.92 -23.33 -13.11
N THR A 70 -41.98 -22.71 -14.28
CA THR A 70 -43.19 -22.04 -14.79
C THR A 70 -44.18 -23.07 -15.29
N PHE A 71 -45.46 -22.82 -15.04
CA PHE A 71 -46.55 -23.57 -15.62
C PHE A 71 -46.91 -22.92 -16.97
N THR A 72 -46.88 -23.67 -18.04
CA THR A 72 -47.22 -23.19 -19.40
C THR A 72 -46.32 -22.03 -19.86
N GLU A 73 -46.60 -21.47 -21.03
CA GLU A 73 -45.85 -20.35 -21.64
C GLU A 73 -46.36 -18.96 -21.20
N THR A 74 -46.89 -18.85 -19.98
CA THR A 74 -47.48 -17.58 -19.49
C THR A 74 -46.45 -16.62 -18.91
N ILE A 75 -45.26 -17.12 -18.58
CA ILE A 75 -44.17 -16.32 -18.01
C ILE A 75 -42.90 -16.59 -18.81
N ASN A 76 -42.29 -15.53 -19.33
CA ASN A 76 -40.96 -15.60 -19.92
C ASN A 76 -39.93 -15.90 -18.81
N ARG A 77 -39.13 -16.97 -19.00
CA ARG A 77 -38.15 -17.45 -18.00
C ARG A 77 -37.08 -16.44 -17.67
N TYR A 78 -36.59 -15.71 -18.65
CA TYR A 78 -35.58 -14.66 -18.47
C TYR A 78 -36.17 -13.42 -17.80
N TYR A 79 -37.45 -13.09 -18.06
CA TYR A 79 -38.15 -12.04 -17.33
C TYR A 79 -38.21 -12.36 -15.83
N LEU A 80 -38.59 -13.60 -15.48
CA LEU A 80 -38.56 -14.05 -14.09
C LEU A 80 -37.14 -14.11 -13.53
N LEU A 81 -36.15 -14.53 -14.31
CA LEU A 81 -34.74 -14.50 -13.88
C LEU A 81 -34.27 -13.08 -13.54
N TYR A 82 -34.56 -12.08 -14.39
CA TYR A 82 -34.16 -10.70 -14.14
C TYR A 82 -34.90 -10.07 -12.96
N PHE A 83 -36.16 -10.47 -12.74
CA PHE A 83 -36.84 -10.11 -11.47
C PHE A 83 -36.10 -10.66 -10.25
N LEU A 84 -35.71 -11.93 -10.25
CA LEU A 84 -34.93 -12.54 -9.16
C LEU A 84 -33.55 -11.90 -8.95
N LYS A 85 -33.01 -11.25 -9.96
CA LYS A 85 -31.74 -10.50 -9.91
C LYS A 85 -31.93 -9.02 -9.59
N SER A 86 -33.15 -8.51 -9.55
CA SER A 86 -33.44 -7.10 -9.31
C SER A 86 -33.07 -6.68 -7.89
N PRO A 87 -32.71 -5.40 -7.65
CA PRO A 87 -32.53 -4.85 -6.31
C PRO A 87 -33.80 -5.08 -5.46
N TYR A 88 -34.98 -4.86 -6.00
CA TYR A 88 -36.26 -5.08 -5.34
C TYR A 88 -36.42 -6.49 -4.75
N PHE A 89 -35.93 -7.52 -5.41
CA PHE A 89 -35.97 -8.88 -4.90
C PHE A 89 -34.83 -9.21 -3.94
N VAL A 90 -33.63 -8.69 -4.21
CA VAL A 90 -32.42 -9.09 -3.47
C VAL A 90 -32.23 -8.28 -2.18
N GLU A 91 -32.47 -6.97 -2.22
CA GLU A 91 -32.17 -6.08 -1.10
C GLU A 91 -33.25 -6.09 -0.01
N GLU A 92 -34.49 -6.43 -0.38
CA GLU A 92 -35.58 -6.57 0.58
C GLU A 92 -35.70 -7.98 1.19
N ALA A 93 -34.78 -8.89 0.85
CA ALA A 93 -34.86 -10.28 1.27
C ALA A 93 -34.67 -10.45 2.80
N ILE A 94 -35.52 -11.29 3.38
CA ILE A 94 -35.50 -11.60 4.80
C ILE A 94 -34.77 -12.94 4.99
N PHE A 95 -33.80 -12.94 5.90
CA PHE A 95 -32.93 -14.09 6.14
C PHE A 95 -33.12 -14.67 7.57
N LYS A 96 -32.88 -15.98 7.70
CA LYS A 96 -32.71 -16.68 8.98
C LYS A 96 -31.44 -17.54 8.95
N GLY A 97 -30.77 -17.68 10.10
CA GLY A 97 -29.56 -18.49 10.26
C GLY A 97 -28.50 -17.80 11.09
N THR A 98 -27.33 -18.41 11.19
CA THR A 98 -26.15 -17.87 11.88
C THR A 98 -25.48 -16.78 11.05
N ALA A 99 -24.68 -15.90 11.68
CA ALA A 99 -24.05 -14.76 11.03
C ALA A 99 -23.30 -15.09 9.71
N ASN A 100 -22.71 -16.27 9.61
CA ASN A 100 -21.92 -16.67 8.43
C ASN A 100 -22.71 -17.53 7.41
N GLN A 101 -23.92 -18.01 7.72
CA GLN A 101 -24.73 -18.86 6.84
C GLN A 101 -26.22 -18.58 7.04
N GLN A 102 -26.69 -17.54 6.39
CA GLN A 102 -28.10 -17.17 6.40
C GLN A 102 -28.79 -17.68 5.11
N ARG A 103 -30.06 -18.00 5.22
CA ARG A 103 -30.90 -18.44 4.11
C ARG A 103 -32.15 -17.59 4.01
N ILE A 104 -32.57 -17.31 2.78
CA ILE A 104 -33.86 -16.65 2.54
C ILE A 104 -35.00 -17.52 3.12
N ILE A 105 -35.95 -16.91 3.78
CA ILE A 105 -37.10 -17.62 4.30
C ILE A 105 -38.11 -17.96 3.18
N SER A 106 -38.74 -19.11 3.23
CA SER A 106 -39.69 -19.56 2.19
C SER A 106 -40.84 -18.59 2.00
N GLY A 107 -41.42 -18.06 3.06
CA GLY A 107 -42.50 -17.09 3.00
C GLY A 107 -42.15 -15.77 2.32
N TYR A 108 -40.87 -15.38 2.25
CA TYR A 108 -40.49 -14.20 1.47
C TYR A 108 -40.74 -14.40 -0.02
N LEU A 109 -40.34 -15.53 -0.58
CA LEU A 109 -40.53 -15.82 -1.99
C LEU A 109 -42.02 -15.95 -2.34
N GLU A 110 -42.79 -16.62 -1.48
CA GLU A 110 -44.20 -16.90 -1.71
C GLU A 110 -45.08 -15.63 -1.63
N ASN A 111 -44.69 -14.65 -0.84
CA ASN A 111 -45.45 -13.41 -0.64
C ASN A 111 -44.89 -12.21 -1.38
N LYS A 112 -43.76 -12.37 -2.12
CA LYS A 112 -43.16 -11.25 -2.87
C LYS A 112 -44.04 -10.90 -4.07
N LEU A 113 -44.45 -9.64 -4.16
CA LEU A 113 -45.21 -9.15 -5.31
C LEU A 113 -44.36 -9.26 -6.58
N PHE A 114 -44.91 -9.85 -7.60
CA PHE A 114 -44.31 -10.04 -8.92
C PHE A 114 -45.09 -9.27 -9.97
N PRO A 115 -44.49 -8.30 -10.67
CA PRO A 115 -45.16 -7.59 -11.75
C PRO A 115 -45.32 -8.53 -12.94
N LEU A 116 -46.53 -8.71 -13.39
CA LEU A 116 -46.87 -9.63 -14.48
C LEU A 116 -47.48 -8.87 -15.68
N PRO A 117 -46.68 -8.31 -16.57
CA PRO A 117 -47.17 -7.74 -17.82
C PRO A 117 -47.55 -8.81 -18.84
N PRO A 118 -48.26 -8.45 -19.95
CA PRO A 118 -48.50 -9.35 -21.04
C PRO A 118 -47.21 -10.00 -21.56
N LEU A 119 -47.32 -11.22 -22.12
CA LEU A 119 -46.15 -12.01 -22.53
C LEU A 119 -45.25 -11.29 -23.55
N GLU A 120 -45.85 -10.60 -24.52
CA GLU A 120 -45.11 -9.81 -25.52
C GLU A 120 -44.32 -8.64 -24.86
N GLU A 121 -44.87 -8.06 -23.80
CA GLU A 121 -44.18 -7.01 -23.07
C GLU A 121 -43.02 -7.60 -22.23
N GLN A 122 -43.21 -8.76 -21.59
CA GLN A 122 -42.14 -9.47 -20.92
C GLN A 122 -40.99 -9.74 -21.89
N GLN A 123 -41.30 -10.16 -23.11
CA GLN A 123 -40.28 -10.42 -24.14
C GLN A 123 -39.52 -9.15 -24.51
N ARG A 124 -40.22 -8.05 -24.79
CA ARG A 124 -39.57 -6.75 -25.08
C ARG A 124 -38.69 -6.25 -23.96
N ILE A 125 -39.11 -6.46 -22.70
CA ILE A 125 -38.29 -6.11 -21.52
C ILE A 125 -37.02 -6.95 -21.51
N VAL A 126 -37.10 -8.25 -21.71
CA VAL A 126 -35.93 -9.16 -21.75
C VAL A 126 -34.97 -8.74 -22.86
N GLU A 127 -35.45 -8.54 -24.06
CA GLU A 127 -34.64 -8.11 -25.21
C GLU A 127 -33.88 -6.80 -24.90
N LYS A 128 -34.59 -5.84 -24.26
CA LYS A 128 -33.95 -4.56 -23.88
C LYS A 128 -32.89 -4.71 -22.78
N ILE A 129 -33.13 -5.58 -21.83
CA ILE A 129 -32.12 -5.88 -20.78
C ILE A 129 -30.91 -6.56 -21.43
N GLU A 130 -31.13 -7.55 -22.31
CA GLU A 130 -30.03 -8.26 -22.98
C GLU A 130 -29.20 -7.35 -23.91
N GLU A 131 -29.87 -6.39 -24.58
CA GLU A 131 -29.19 -5.34 -25.35
C GLU A 131 -28.29 -4.46 -24.45
N LEU A 132 -28.77 -4.10 -23.27
CA LEU A 132 -28.07 -3.18 -22.39
C LEU A 132 -26.93 -3.82 -21.58
N ILE A 133 -27.04 -5.11 -21.22
CA ILE A 133 -26.03 -5.80 -20.38
C ILE A 133 -24.59 -5.65 -20.94
N PRO A 134 -24.30 -5.89 -22.23
CA PRO A 134 -22.96 -5.72 -22.79
C PRO A 134 -22.43 -4.29 -22.66
N HIS A 135 -23.31 -3.29 -22.81
CA HIS A 135 -22.93 -1.88 -22.66
C HIS A 135 -22.58 -1.53 -21.22
N ILE A 136 -23.33 -2.07 -20.25
CA ILE A 136 -23.06 -1.91 -18.82
C ILE A 136 -21.73 -2.58 -18.44
N GLU A 137 -21.47 -3.77 -18.95
CA GLU A 137 -20.21 -4.49 -18.71
C GLU A 137 -19.01 -3.74 -19.31
N TYR A 138 -19.14 -3.23 -20.54
CA TYR A 138 -18.11 -2.39 -21.16
C TYR A 138 -17.84 -1.12 -20.36
N TYR A 139 -18.90 -0.41 -19.95
CA TYR A 139 -18.78 0.79 -19.13
C TYR A 139 -18.10 0.49 -17.78
N SER A 140 -18.53 -0.55 -17.09
CA SER A 140 -17.95 -0.97 -15.81
C SER A 140 -16.46 -1.29 -15.93
N LYS A 141 -16.06 -1.95 -17.03
CA LYS A 141 -14.65 -2.22 -17.32
C LYS A 141 -13.86 -0.93 -17.56
N ALA A 142 -14.35 -0.05 -18.40
CA ALA A 142 -13.72 1.23 -18.71
C ALA A 142 -13.61 2.12 -17.45
N GLN A 143 -14.65 2.15 -16.63
CA GLN A 143 -14.63 2.89 -15.36
C GLN A 143 -13.57 2.34 -14.40
N THR A 144 -13.49 1.01 -14.27
CA THR A 144 -12.48 0.36 -13.42
C THR A 144 -11.05 0.65 -13.89
N GLU A 145 -10.82 0.61 -15.20
CA GLU A 145 -9.52 0.96 -15.78
C GLU A 145 -9.17 2.43 -15.53
N LEU A 146 -10.14 3.34 -15.66
CA LEU A 146 -9.95 4.76 -15.37
C LEU A 146 -9.64 5.03 -13.89
N ASP A 147 -10.33 4.35 -12.97
CA ASP A 147 -10.10 4.49 -11.54
C ASP A 147 -8.68 4.01 -11.14
N VAL A 148 -8.24 2.88 -11.72
CA VAL A 148 -6.88 2.37 -11.54
C VAL A 148 -5.85 3.36 -12.10
N LEU A 149 -6.10 3.92 -13.28
CA LEU A 149 -5.21 4.90 -13.91
C LEU A 149 -5.10 6.17 -13.07
N ASN A 150 -6.22 6.72 -12.62
CA ASN A 150 -6.28 7.92 -11.79
C ASN A 150 -5.56 7.74 -10.44
N LYS A 151 -5.73 6.58 -9.82
CA LYS A 151 -5.02 6.24 -8.58
C LYS A 151 -3.50 6.15 -8.80
N ASN A 152 -3.08 5.49 -9.87
CA ASN A 152 -1.67 5.27 -10.15
C ASN A 152 -0.95 6.55 -10.62
N ILE A 153 -1.63 7.45 -11.35
CA ILE A 153 -1.01 8.67 -11.88
C ILE A 153 -0.53 9.59 -10.75
N LYS A 154 -1.32 9.73 -9.67
CA LYS A 154 -0.94 10.54 -8.50
C LYS A 154 0.35 10.00 -7.85
N GLU A 155 0.44 8.69 -7.67
CA GLU A 155 1.63 8.06 -7.08
C GLU A 155 2.86 8.14 -8.01
N GLN A 156 2.66 7.93 -9.30
CA GLN A 156 3.73 8.06 -10.29
C GLN A 156 4.25 9.49 -10.39
N LEU A 157 3.34 10.47 -10.37
CA LEU A 157 3.71 11.87 -10.40
C LEU A 157 4.52 12.28 -9.16
N LYS A 158 4.09 11.86 -7.96
CA LYS A 158 4.87 12.07 -6.73
C LYS A 158 6.27 11.49 -6.83
N LYS A 159 6.41 10.26 -7.35
CA LYS A 159 7.73 9.64 -7.56
C LYS A 159 8.59 10.41 -8.54
N SER A 160 8.03 10.87 -9.66
CA SER A 160 8.77 11.66 -10.66
C SER A 160 9.26 12.98 -10.10
N ILE A 161 8.44 13.68 -9.31
CA ILE A 161 8.81 14.94 -8.66
C ILE A 161 9.96 14.71 -7.69
N LEU A 162 9.90 13.67 -6.87
CA LEU A 162 10.98 13.32 -5.96
C LEU A 162 12.26 12.89 -6.69
N GLN A 163 12.13 12.24 -7.84
CA GLN A 163 13.28 11.91 -8.69
C GLN A 163 13.94 13.20 -9.22
N TYR A 164 13.16 14.17 -9.71
CA TYR A 164 13.68 15.47 -10.12
C TYR A 164 14.31 16.23 -8.95
N ALA A 165 13.75 16.12 -7.75
CA ALA A 165 14.31 16.73 -6.55
C ALA A 165 15.70 16.20 -6.21
N ILE A 166 15.91 14.88 -6.24
CA ILE A 166 17.21 14.27 -5.92
C ILE A 166 18.25 14.46 -7.02
N GLU A 167 17.82 14.68 -8.27
CA GLU A 167 18.68 14.98 -9.40
C GLU A 167 19.02 16.49 -9.54
N GLY A 168 18.49 17.34 -8.64
CA GLY A 168 18.69 18.81 -8.69
C GLY A 168 18.00 19.49 -9.87
N LYS A 169 16.93 18.89 -10.39
CA LYS A 169 16.16 19.40 -11.56
C LYS A 169 14.83 20.05 -11.17
N LEU A 170 14.43 19.97 -9.89
CA LEU A 170 13.13 20.46 -9.43
C LEU A 170 13.09 21.97 -9.26
N VAL A 171 14.20 22.58 -8.86
CA VAL A 171 14.34 24.04 -8.68
C VAL A 171 15.54 24.54 -9.48
N ALA A 172 15.50 25.79 -9.89
CA ALA A 172 16.65 26.42 -10.58
C ALA A 172 17.86 26.48 -9.63
N GLN A 173 19.06 26.29 -10.16
CA GLN A 173 20.28 26.43 -9.40
C GLN A 173 20.57 27.93 -9.16
N ASP A 174 21.01 28.29 -7.94
CA ASP A 174 21.37 29.66 -7.55
C ASP A 174 22.78 29.65 -6.94
N GLU A 175 23.73 30.26 -7.66
CA GLU A 175 25.13 30.33 -7.19
C GLU A 175 25.29 31.14 -5.90
N ALA A 176 24.36 32.08 -5.61
CA ALA A 176 24.39 32.88 -4.39
C ALA A 176 24.06 32.06 -3.12
N GLU A 177 23.50 30.89 -3.24
CA GLU A 177 23.19 29.99 -2.10
C GLU A 177 24.41 29.22 -1.59
N GLY A 178 25.57 29.39 -2.21
CA GLY A 178 26.81 28.69 -1.82
C GLY A 178 26.90 27.27 -2.36
N THR A 179 27.66 26.43 -1.68
CA THR A 179 27.95 25.05 -2.10
C THR A 179 27.70 24.05 -0.99
N ALA A 180 27.49 22.78 -1.38
CA ALA A 180 27.43 21.67 -0.41
C ALA A 180 28.76 21.48 0.36
N GLU A 181 29.91 21.92 -0.22
CA GLU A 181 31.21 21.85 0.46
C GLU A 181 31.25 22.73 1.70
N GLU A 182 30.66 23.93 1.66
CA GLU A 182 30.56 24.83 2.80
C GLU A 182 29.74 24.20 3.93
N LEU A 183 28.62 23.51 3.60
CA LEU A 183 27.84 22.76 4.56
C LEU A 183 28.64 21.58 5.16
N LEU A 184 29.38 20.86 4.33
CA LEU A 184 30.24 19.76 4.82
C LEU A 184 31.34 20.24 5.74
N LEU A 185 31.94 21.39 5.49
CA LEU A 185 32.93 22.00 6.41
C LEU A 185 32.28 22.39 7.75
N GLN A 186 31.03 22.89 7.75
CA GLN A 186 30.32 23.17 9.00
C GLN A 186 30.02 21.85 9.77
N ILE A 187 29.60 20.81 9.09
CA ILE A 187 29.37 19.48 9.70
C ILE A 187 30.66 18.94 10.31
N GLN A 188 31.79 19.09 9.62
CA GLN A 188 33.10 18.65 10.16
C GLN A 188 33.44 19.38 11.44
N LYS A 189 33.29 20.72 11.49
CA LYS A 189 33.52 21.51 12.71
C LYS A 189 32.61 21.08 13.86
N GLU A 190 31.34 20.84 13.58
CA GLU A 190 30.39 20.37 14.62
C GLU A 190 30.75 18.96 15.12
N LYS A 191 31.13 18.05 14.23
CA LYS A 191 31.62 16.72 14.66
C LYS A 191 32.88 16.79 15.51
N GLN A 192 33.80 17.66 15.16
CA GLN A 192 35.03 17.89 15.97
C GLN A 192 34.67 18.38 17.39
N LYS A 193 33.76 19.36 17.49
CA LYS A 193 33.25 19.85 18.78
C LYS A 193 32.57 18.73 19.58
N LEU A 194 31.70 17.93 18.96
CA LEU A 194 31.04 16.81 19.62
C LEU A 194 32.04 15.73 20.08
N TYR A 195 33.15 15.56 19.38
CA TYR A 195 34.21 14.67 19.79
C TYR A 195 34.96 15.22 21.04
N GLU A 196 35.29 16.50 21.05
CA GLU A 196 35.89 17.18 22.20
C GLU A 196 34.99 17.12 23.44
N GLU A 197 33.67 17.15 23.25
CA GLU A 197 32.65 16.96 24.29
C GLU A 197 32.45 15.48 24.70
N ASN A 198 33.22 14.54 24.15
CA ASN A 198 33.07 13.08 24.35
C ASN A 198 31.73 12.49 23.92
N LYS A 199 30.99 13.18 23.02
CA LYS A 199 29.71 12.72 22.46
C LYS A 199 29.87 11.89 21.18
N LEU A 200 31.06 11.95 20.55
CA LEU A 200 31.43 11.13 19.38
C LEU A 200 32.75 10.38 19.66
N LYS A 201 32.95 9.29 18.92
CA LYS A 201 34.18 8.50 18.96
C LYS A 201 35.12 8.95 17.83
N LYS A 202 36.44 8.75 17.98
CA LYS A 202 37.45 9.10 16.99
C LYS A 202 37.11 8.53 15.57
N LYS A 203 36.56 7.32 15.47
CA LYS A 203 36.15 6.70 14.23
C LYS A 203 35.03 7.47 13.53
N ASP A 204 34.21 8.21 14.25
CA ASP A 204 33.08 8.97 13.69
C ASP A 204 33.54 10.30 13.04
N LEU A 205 34.83 10.68 13.26
CA LEU A 205 35.48 11.81 12.59
C LEU A 205 36.04 11.46 11.22
N GLU A 206 36.11 10.19 10.89
CA GLU A 206 36.62 9.77 9.59
C GLU A 206 35.73 10.33 8.46
N HIS A 207 36.38 11.00 7.49
CA HIS A 207 35.71 11.63 6.35
C HIS A 207 36.00 10.88 5.10
N SER A 208 34.96 10.61 4.33
CA SER A 208 35.09 10.32 2.91
C SER A 208 34.78 11.55 2.07
N ILE A 209 35.53 11.78 1.02
CA ILE A 209 35.32 12.84 0.04
C ILE A 209 35.04 12.19 -1.28
N ILE A 210 33.85 12.42 -1.81
CA ILE A 210 33.43 11.93 -3.12
C ILE A 210 33.60 13.06 -4.14
N PHE A 211 34.36 12.80 -5.21
CA PHE A 211 34.67 13.79 -6.23
C PHE A 211 34.68 13.15 -7.62
N LYS A 212 34.50 13.97 -8.65
CA LYS A 212 34.60 13.57 -10.06
C LYS A 212 36.01 13.81 -10.54
N GLY A 213 36.68 12.79 -11.07
CA GLY A 213 38.02 12.84 -11.63
C GLY A 213 38.06 13.48 -13.03
N GLU A 214 39.27 13.67 -13.56
CA GLU A 214 39.50 14.22 -14.92
C GLU A 214 38.93 13.29 -16.02
N ASP A 215 38.81 12.02 -15.73
CA ASP A 215 38.21 10.99 -16.60
C ASP A 215 36.68 10.93 -16.53
N ASN A 216 36.04 11.92 -15.86
CA ASN A 216 34.62 11.99 -15.60
C ASN A 216 34.04 10.88 -14.73
N LYS A 217 34.85 10.05 -14.07
CA LYS A 217 34.40 9.04 -13.12
C LYS A 217 34.37 9.54 -11.68
N TYR A 218 33.53 8.93 -10.87
CA TYR A 218 33.45 9.28 -9.46
C TYR A 218 34.40 8.44 -8.61
N TYR A 219 35.10 9.10 -7.72
CA TYR A 219 36.07 8.53 -6.78
C TYR A 219 35.72 8.89 -5.34
N GLU A 220 35.94 7.97 -4.43
CA GLU A 220 35.86 8.19 -2.99
C GLU A 220 37.25 8.14 -2.36
N LYS A 221 37.60 9.20 -1.63
CA LYS A 221 38.86 9.29 -0.88
C LYS A 221 38.57 9.16 0.61
N ILE A 222 39.17 8.14 1.24
CA ILE A 222 39.13 7.92 2.70
C ILE A 222 40.58 7.90 3.20
N GLY A 223 40.96 8.93 3.93
CA GLY A 223 42.38 9.11 4.34
C GLY A 223 43.32 9.19 3.14
N LYS A 224 44.18 8.19 2.95
CA LYS A 224 45.12 8.10 1.82
C LYS A 224 44.60 7.22 0.67
N ASN A 225 43.54 6.46 0.88
CA ASN A 225 43.02 5.53 -0.11
C ASN A 225 42.03 6.24 -1.03
N VAL A 226 42.15 6.01 -2.33
CA VAL A 226 41.22 6.49 -3.36
C VAL A 226 40.67 5.28 -4.08
N THR A 227 39.35 5.16 -4.15
CA THR A 227 38.63 4.06 -4.78
C THR A 227 37.67 4.60 -5.82
N CYS A 228 37.59 4.01 -7.00
CA CYS A 228 36.57 4.33 -7.99
C CYS A 228 35.22 3.77 -7.52
N ILE A 229 34.20 4.62 -7.48
CA ILE A 229 32.83 4.29 -7.07
C ILE A 229 31.82 4.65 -8.16
N ASP A 230 32.25 4.80 -9.38
CA ASP A 230 31.44 5.25 -10.51
C ASP A 230 30.20 4.36 -10.72
N GLU A 231 30.34 3.05 -10.51
CA GLU A 231 29.23 2.08 -10.60
C GLU A 231 28.20 2.23 -9.46
N GLU A 232 28.56 2.90 -8.36
CA GLU A 232 27.64 3.15 -7.24
C GLU A 232 26.79 4.43 -7.47
N ILE A 233 27.24 5.34 -8.34
CA ILE A 233 26.58 6.63 -8.58
C ILE A 233 25.42 6.45 -9.56
N PRO A 234 24.18 6.70 -9.14
CA PRO A 234 23.01 6.38 -9.97
C PRO A 234 22.72 7.43 -11.04
N PHE A 235 23.16 8.68 -10.88
CA PHE A 235 22.92 9.81 -11.78
C PHE A 235 23.88 10.97 -11.50
N ASP A 236 23.99 11.89 -12.47
CA ASP A 236 24.75 13.14 -12.30
C ASP A 236 23.95 14.15 -11.45
N ILE A 237 24.68 14.98 -10.69
CA ILE A 237 24.14 16.04 -9.84
C ILE A 237 24.70 17.42 -10.24
N PRO A 238 24.06 18.53 -9.86
CA PRO A 238 24.55 19.89 -10.09
C PRO A 238 25.96 20.12 -9.53
N LYS A 239 26.70 21.07 -10.11
CA LYS A 239 28.11 21.33 -9.76
C LYS A 239 28.32 21.82 -8.32
N ASN A 240 27.32 22.53 -7.76
CA ASN A 240 27.31 23.03 -6.37
C ASN A 240 26.87 21.97 -5.36
N TRP A 241 26.38 20.79 -5.80
CA TRP A 241 26.05 19.65 -4.95
C TRP A 241 27.25 18.72 -4.74
N ARG A 242 27.15 17.82 -3.73
CA ARG A 242 28.13 16.76 -3.51
C ARG A 242 27.42 15.44 -3.16
N TRP A 243 27.93 14.36 -3.73
CA TRP A 243 27.61 13.03 -3.20
C TRP A 243 28.29 12.83 -1.86
N VAL A 244 27.55 12.34 -0.88
CA VAL A 244 28.08 12.04 0.48
C VAL A 244 27.55 10.71 0.99
N ARG A 245 28.30 10.07 1.88
CA ARG A 245 27.78 8.91 2.62
C ARG A 245 26.85 9.42 3.73
N PHE A 246 25.68 8.77 3.90
CA PHE A 246 24.63 9.18 4.84
C PHE A 246 25.16 9.37 6.27
N GLY A 247 25.95 8.39 6.78
CA GLY A 247 26.55 8.48 8.13
C GLY A 247 27.53 9.65 8.33
N GLN A 248 27.92 10.37 7.26
CA GLN A 248 28.75 11.58 7.41
C GLN A 248 27.95 12.80 7.81
N ILE A 249 26.69 12.89 7.42
CA ILE A 249 25.86 14.07 7.62
C ILE A 249 24.85 13.90 8.75
N VAL A 250 24.65 12.66 9.25
CA VAL A 250 23.70 12.35 10.33
C VAL A 250 24.29 11.39 11.37
N LYS A 251 23.79 11.47 12.60
CA LYS A 251 23.92 10.44 13.63
C LYS A 251 22.69 9.53 13.55
N LEU A 252 22.91 8.23 13.57
CA LEU A 252 21.85 7.21 13.52
C LEU A 252 21.69 6.52 14.86
N SER A 253 20.47 6.38 15.36
CA SER A 253 20.13 5.62 16.56
C SER A 253 19.13 4.52 16.24
N MET A 254 19.54 3.27 16.48
CA MET A 254 18.70 2.09 16.26
C MET A 254 17.80 1.85 17.46
N GLY A 255 16.55 1.49 17.21
CA GLY A 255 15.61 1.08 18.24
C GLY A 255 15.82 -0.35 18.75
N LYS A 256 14.93 -0.75 19.63
CA LYS A 256 14.92 -2.09 20.21
C LYS A 256 13.49 -2.53 20.52
N THR A 257 13.22 -3.82 20.42
CA THR A 257 11.95 -4.43 20.87
C THR A 257 12.19 -5.15 22.20
N PRO A 258 11.47 -4.79 23.27
CA PRO A 258 11.45 -5.60 24.48
C PRO A 258 10.92 -7.00 24.20
N PRO A 259 11.37 -8.05 24.95
CA PRO A 259 10.82 -9.40 24.81
C PRO A 259 9.29 -9.41 24.88
N ARG A 260 8.63 -10.02 23.89
CA ARG A 260 7.17 -10.02 23.76
C ARG A 260 6.48 -10.96 24.78
N ASP A 261 7.18 -11.97 25.21
CA ASP A 261 6.75 -12.96 26.20
C ASP A 261 6.89 -12.48 27.66
N ASP A 262 7.58 -11.38 27.90
CA ASP A 262 7.74 -10.78 29.21
C ASP A 262 6.74 -9.64 29.44
N SER A 263 5.66 -9.95 30.15
CA SER A 263 4.57 -9.01 30.41
C SER A 263 5.00 -7.75 31.21
N ARG A 264 6.09 -7.78 31.96
CA ARG A 264 6.61 -6.60 32.72
C ARG A 264 6.91 -5.41 31.82
N TYR A 265 7.28 -5.69 30.58
CA TYR A 265 7.63 -4.63 29.62
C TYR A 265 6.45 -4.03 28.88
N TRP A 266 5.27 -4.69 28.93
CA TRP A 266 4.10 -4.30 28.15
C TRP A 266 2.87 -3.95 29.01
N LEU A 267 2.84 -4.36 30.29
CA LEU A 267 1.79 -4.01 31.22
C LEU A 267 2.06 -2.64 31.87
N ASN A 268 1.01 -1.90 32.19
CA ASN A 268 1.06 -0.55 32.74
C ASN A 268 1.95 0.40 31.91
N ALA A 269 1.92 0.21 30.61
CA ALA A 269 2.71 0.94 29.64
C ALA A 269 2.27 2.41 29.56
N LYS A 270 3.25 3.33 29.58
CA LYS A 270 3.03 4.79 29.53
C LYS A 270 3.96 5.48 28.54
N ARG A 271 4.98 4.79 28.04
CA ARG A 271 5.97 5.33 27.12
C ARG A 271 5.63 4.93 25.69
N ASN A 272 5.49 5.89 24.81
CA ASN A 272 5.19 5.64 23.40
C ASN A 272 6.26 4.78 22.75
N TRP A 273 5.84 3.76 22.00
CA TRP A 273 6.74 2.86 21.29
C TRP A 273 6.26 2.65 19.87
N VAL A 274 7.06 3.12 18.91
CA VAL A 274 6.74 3.12 17.48
C VAL A 274 7.12 1.79 16.85
N SER A 275 6.19 1.19 16.16
CA SER A 275 6.39 0.05 15.26
C SER A 275 6.27 0.48 13.80
N ILE A 276 6.65 -0.38 12.85
CA ILE A 276 6.46 -0.09 11.41
C ILE A 276 4.98 0.17 11.07
N SER A 277 4.05 -0.44 11.82
CA SER A 277 2.61 -0.27 11.60
C SER A 277 2.07 1.12 11.96
N ASP A 278 2.84 1.91 12.72
CA ASP A 278 2.51 3.31 13.06
C ASP A 278 3.04 4.30 12.02
N MET A 279 3.94 3.86 11.16
CA MET A 279 4.55 4.70 10.13
C MET A 279 3.73 4.67 8.84
N THR A 280 3.35 5.84 8.37
CA THR A 280 2.92 6.07 6.98
C THR A 280 4.04 6.77 6.22
N ASN A 281 4.18 6.53 4.92
CA ASN A 281 5.21 7.21 4.14
C ASN A 281 4.91 8.72 4.07
N TYR A 282 5.91 9.54 4.32
CA TYR A 282 5.78 11.00 4.47
C TYR A 282 4.78 11.40 5.56
N GLY A 283 4.68 10.60 6.64
CA GLY A 283 3.69 10.79 7.70
C GLY A 283 4.25 11.49 8.93
N HIS A 284 3.31 11.85 9.81
CA HIS A 284 3.58 12.36 11.15
C HIS A 284 3.03 11.40 12.20
N ILE A 285 3.82 11.05 13.21
CA ILE A 285 3.41 10.12 14.26
C ILE A 285 2.96 10.93 15.47
N LYS A 286 1.63 11.02 15.64
CA LYS A 286 0.96 11.73 16.75
C LYS A 286 0.59 10.81 17.91
N THR A 287 0.46 9.51 17.64
CA THR A 287 0.11 8.47 18.61
C THR A 287 0.75 7.16 18.21
N THR A 288 0.92 6.25 19.15
CA THR A 288 1.41 4.88 18.87
C THR A 288 0.36 3.85 19.26
N LYS A 289 0.28 2.76 18.51
CA LYS A 289 -0.62 1.64 18.81
C LYS A 289 -0.23 0.89 20.06
N GLU A 290 1.06 0.86 20.35
CA GLU A 290 1.64 0.18 21.51
C GLU A 290 2.45 1.15 22.35
N GLN A 291 2.58 0.82 23.61
CA GLN A 291 3.41 1.52 24.59
C GLN A 291 4.24 0.50 25.36
N ILE A 292 5.32 0.95 25.97
CA ILE A 292 6.18 0.14 26.84
C ILE A 292 6.14 0.68 28.28
N SER A 293 6.46 -0.18 29.23
CA SER A 293 6.52 0.19 30.65
C SER A 293 7.75 1.06 30.94
N GLU A 294 7.74 1.76 32.08
CA GLU A 294 8.90 2.49 32.59
C GLU A 294 10.11 1.55 32.84
N GLU A 295 9.85 0.31 33.25
CA GLU A 295 10.89 -0.69 33.43
C GLU A 295 11.58 -1.02 32.10
N ALA A 296 10.82 -1.23 31.04
CA ALA A 296 11.38 -1.45 29.70
C ALA A 296 12.19 -0.25 29.22
N ALA A 297 11.66 0.97 29.41
CA ALA A 297 12.32 2.21 29.01
C ALA A 297 13.70 2.38 29.71
N ASN A 298 13.75 2.15 31.00
CA ASN A 298 14.95 2.37 31.79
C ASN A 298 15.99 1.24 31.71
N SER A 299 15.56 -0.02 31.53
CA SER A 299 16.46 -1.18 31.58
C SER A 299 16.90 -1.68 30.18
N LEU A 300 16.09 -1.52 29.18
CA LEU A 300 16.32 -2.15 27.85
C LEU A 300 16.52 -1.15 26.73
N MET A 301 15.84 0.00 26.80
CA MET A 301 15.87 0.95 25.71
C MET A 301 17.08 1.88 25.81
N ARG A 302 17.45 2.49 24.70
CA ARG A 302 18.34 3.64 24.66
C ARG A 302 17.53 4.90 24.98
N GLU A 303 18.12 6.07 24.76
CA GLU A 303 17.39 7.34 24.87
C GLU A 303 16.18 7.36 23.94
N SER A 304 15.08 7.96 24.41
CA SER A 304 13.91 8.22 23.59
C SER A 304 14.23 9.21 22.47
N SER A 305 13.52 9.10 21.39
CA SER A 305 13.62 10.07 20.28
C SER A 305 12.69 11.24 20.56
N PRO A 306 13.22 12.49 20.63
CA PRO A 306 12.42 13.67 20.93
C PRO A 306 11.46 14.01 19.76
N ILE A 307 10.53 14.92 20.05
CA ILE A 307 9.64 15.52 19.05
C ILE A 307 10.48 16.11 17.90
N ASN A 308 9.96 16.08 16.70
CA ASN A 308 10.60 16.51 15.45
C ASN A 308 11.73 15.59 14.96
N THR A 309 11.96 14.43 15.58
CA THR A 309 12.93 13.45 15.05
C THR A 309 12.39 12.79 13.78
N LEU A 310 13.24 12.70 12.76
CA LEU A 310 12.99 11.92 11.56
C LEU A 310 13.25 10.44 11.83
N LEU A 311 12.28 9.61 11.55
CA LEU A 311 12.37 8.15 11.59
C LEU A 311 12.40 7.58 10.17
N MET A 312 13.14 6.49 9.98
CA MET A 312 13.08 5.69 8.74
C MET A 312 13.05 4.20 9.06
N SER A 313 12.18 3.46 8.38
CA SER A 313 12.23 2.00 8.41
C SER A 313 13.33 1.47 7.50
N PHE A 314 14.15 0.53 7.97
CA PHE A 314 15.26 -0.04 7.21
C PHE A 314 15.25 -1.58 7.13
N LYS A 315 14.22 -2.20 7.70
CA LYS A 315 13.90 -3.64 7.58
C LYS A 315 12.45 -3.80 7.18
N LEU A 316 12.10 -4.85 6.46
CA LEU A 316 10.76 -5.20 5.97
C LEU A 316 10.22 -4.21 4.90
N THR A 317 9.95 -2.97 5.26
CA THR A 317 9.55 -1.88 4.35
C THR A 317 10.64 -0.82 4.32
N VAL A 318 11.68 -1.01 3.53
CA VAL A 318 12.83 -0.10 3.50
C VAL A 318 12.46 1.26 2.95
N GLY A 319 12.93 2.32 3.62
CA GLY A 319 12.83 3.70 3.15
C GLY A 319 11.55 4.44 3.56
N ARG A 320 10.62 3.83 4.30
CA ARG A 320 9.46 4.58 4.80
C ARG A 320 9.90 5.61 5.85
N THR A 321 9.57 6.87 5.64
CA THR A 321 9.93 7.99 6.52
C THR A 321 8.73 8.53 7.26
N ALA A 322 8.94 8.96 8.51
CA ALA A 322 7.95 9.66 9.31
C ALA A 322 8.64 10.63 10.29
N ILE A 323 7.95 11.71 10.69
CA ILE A 323 8.40 12.66 11.70
C ILE A 323 7.62 12.44 12.99
N LEU A 324 8.30 12.45 14.13
CA LEU A 324 7.67 12.35 15.44
C LEU A 324 7.05 13.69 15.86
N ASP A 325 5.74 13.69 16.13
CA ASP A 325 5.03 14.78 16.81
C ASP A 325 4.94 14.55 18.32
N ILE A 326 5.42 13.39 18.80
CA ILE A 326 5.50 12.98 20.20
C ILE A 326 6.89 12.43 20.51
N GLU A 327 7.30 12.47 21.76
CA GLU A 327 8.48 11.73 22.21
C GLU A 327 8.16 10.23 22.24
N ALA A 328 9.05 9.39 21.67
CA ALA A 328 8.82 7.96 21.58
C ALA A 328 10.12 7.13 21.50
N TYR A 329 10.01 5.89 21.92
CA TYR A 329 10.94 4.81 21.57
C TYR A 329 10.48 4.15 20.27
N HIS A 330 11.31 3.30 19.68
CA HIS A 330 10.92 2.55 18.47
C HIS A 330 11.59 1.18 18.39
N ASN A 331 11.07 0.32 17.53
CA ASN A 331 11.57 -1.04 17.35
C ASN A 331 12.90 -1.08 16.57
N GLU A 332 13.53 -2.25 16.52
CA GLU A 332 14.82 -2.51 15.86
C GLU A 332 14.77 -2.47 14.32
N ALA A 333 13.61 -2.27 13.72
CA ALA A 333 13.46 -2.11 12.28
C ALA A 333 13.39 -0.65 11.83
N ILE A 334 13.41 0.27 12.81
CA ILE A 334 13.35 1.71 12.61
C ILE A 334 14.65 2.34 13.13
N VAL A 335 15.09 3.38 12.46
CA VAL A 335 16.24 4.22 12.86
C VAL A 335 15.79 5.65 13.04
N SER A 336 16.25 6.28 14.13
CA SER A 336 16.18 7.73 14.33
C SER A 336 17.36 8.40 13.66
N ILE A 337 17.10 9.49 12.98
CA ILE A 337 18.04 10.24 12.15
C ILE A 337 18.21 11.64 12.73
N TYR A 338 19.43 11.97 13.12
CA TYR A 338 19.80 13.25 13.71
C TYR A 338 20.86 13.93 12.83
N PRO A 339 20.50 14.89 11.98
CA PRO A 339 21.47 15.65 11.21
C PRO A 339 22.45 16.40 12.14
N TYR A 340 23.74 16.43 11.82
CA TYR A 340 24.74 17.17 12.59
C TYR A 340 24.54 18.70 12.51
N ILE A 341 24.10 19.18 11.36
CA ILE A 341 23.66 20.55 11.14
C ILE A 341 22.24 20.52 10.57
N ASP A 342 21.31 21.15 11.27
CA ASP A 342 19.90 21.16 10.87
C ASP A 342 19.21 22.50 11.20
N LYS A 343 19.63 23.55 10.54
CA LYS A 343 19.01 24.88 10.70
C LYS A 343 17.57 24.84 10.24
N LYS A 344 16.61 25.18 11.11
CA LYS A 344 15.18 25.21 10.82
C LYS A 344 14.64 23.91 10.19
N PHE A 345 15.25 22.76 10.51
CA PHE A 345 14.90 21.44 9.98
C PHE A 345 15.07 21.30 8.44
N MET A 346 15.94 22.06 7.82
CA MET A 346 16.13 22.04 6.36
C MET A 346 16.64 20.67 5.90
N LEU A 347 17.75 20.16 6.48
CA LEU A 347 18.30 18.85 6.08
C LEU A 347 17.36 17.71 6.48
N ARG A 348 16.72 17.77 7.66
CA ARG A 348 15.72 16.78 8.08
C ARG A 348 14.57 16.67 7.06
N ASN A 349 14.01 17.81 6.64
CA ASN A 349 12.88 17.84 5.71
C ASN A 349 13.30 17.39 4.30
N TYR A 350 14.48 17.74 3.84
CA TYR A 350 15.04 17.23 2.59
C TYR A 350 15.17 15.69 2.64
N LEU A 351 15.74 15.15 3.70
CA LEU A 351 15.89 13.71 3.91
C LEU A 351 14.53 13.01 4.06
N PHE A 352 13.56 13.65 4.70
CA PHE A 352 12.19 13.11 4.84
C PHE A 352 11.57 12.76 3.50
N TYR A 353 11.74 13.62 2.47
CA TYR A 353 11.22 13.37 1.13
C TYR A 353 12.11 12.48 0.27
N THR A 354 13.42 12.58 0.42
CA THR A 354 14.37 11.94 -0.51
C THR A 354 14.78 10.52 -0.11
N LEU A 355 14.86 10.21 1.19
CA LEU A 355 15.25 8.89 1.67
C LEU A 355 14.40 7.73 1.13
N PRO A 356 13.06 7.85 0.99
CA PRO A 356 12.26 6.77 0.41
C PRO A 356 12.67 6.38 -1.02
N ILE A 357 13.19 7.31 -1.79
CA ILE A 357 13.74 7.04 -3.12
C ILE A 357 15.16 6.49 -3.00
N LEU A 358 16.05 7.22 -2.31
CA LEU A 358 17.47 6.92 -2.21
C LEU A 358 17.75 5.54 -1.57
N ALA A 359 17.00 5.16 -0.55
CA ALA A 359 17.11 3.84 0.09
C ALA A 359 16.75 2.66 -0.85
N ASN A 360 16.10 2.94 -1.97
CA ASN A 360 15.70 1.95 -2.96
C ASN A 360 16.50 2.03 -4.27
N ILE A 361 17.38 3.01 -4.44
CA ILE A 361 18.35 3.10 -5.54
C ILE A 361 19.57 2.25 -5.13
N GLY A 362 20.05 1.38 -5.99
CA GLY A 362 21.36 0.76 -5.84
C GLY A 362 21.42 -0.72 -5.48
N ASP A 363 20.31 -1.43 -5.24
CA ASP A 363 20.33 -2.88 -5.01
C ASP A 363 19.24 -3.61 -5.80
N SER A 364 19.44 -3.72 -7.13
CA SER A 364 18.56 -4.49 -8.00
C SER A 364 18.91 -5.98 -8.09
N LYS A 365 19.88 -6.48 -7.34
CA LYS A 365 20.42 -7.82 -7.59
C LYS A 365 19.87 -8.95 -6.72
N ASP A 366 19.10 -8.77 -5.65
CA ASP A 366 18.54 -9.91 -4.91
C ASP A 366 17.23 -9.60 -4.18
N ALA A 367 16.14 -9.40 -4.90
CA ALA A 367 14.82 -9.07 -4.38
C ALA A 367 13.86 -10.27 -4.34
N ILE A 368 14.25 -11.41 -3.76
CA ILE A 368 13.32 -12.54 -3.54
C ILE A 368 12.76 -12.59 -2.11
N LYS A 369 13.32 -11.85 -1.15
CA LYS A 369 12.87 -11.80 0.25
C LYS A 369 12.99 -10.42 0.90
N GLY A 370 12.37 -9.38 0.33
CA GLY A 370 12.30 -8.05 0.97
C GLY A 370 13.67 -7.46 1.32
N LYS A 371 14.02 -6.30 0.75
CA LYS A 371 15.27 -5.58 1.05
C LYS A 371 15.41 -5.34 2.55
N THR A 372 16.54 -5.69 3.13
CA THR A 372 16.90 -5.32 4.50
C THR A 372 18.24 -4.61 4.46
N LEU A 373 18.29 -3.36 4.90
CA LEU A 373 19.53 -2.65 5.13
C LEU A 373 20.09 -3.05 6.52
N ASN A 374 21.39 -3.14 6.63
CA ASN A 374 22.05 -3.26 7.92
C ASN A 374 22.67 -1.91 8.30
N SER A 375 23.20 -1.79 9.53
CA SER A 375 23.79 -0.54 10.01
C SER A 375 24.94 -0.02 9.12
N LYS A 376 25.74 -0.93 8.53
CA LYS A 376 26.83 -0.55 7.64
C LYS A 376 26.32 -0.04 6.30
N SER A 377 25.42 -0.76 5.65
CA SER A 377 24.81 -0.33 4.37
C SER A 377 24.01 0.96 4.52
N LEU A 378 23.36 1.16 5.68
CA LEU A 378 22.64 2.40 5.97
C LEU A 378 23.58 3.60 6.07
N ASN A 379 24.71 3.48 6.80
CA ASN A 379 25.71 4.55 6.86
C ASN A 379 26.35 4.85 5.52
N ASN A 380 26.50 3.85 4.65
CA ASN A 380 27.11 3.96 3.34
C ASN A 380 26.14 4.41 2.22
N LEU A 381 24.85 4.61 2.54
CA LEU A 381 23.89 5.11 1.56
C LEU A 381 24.38 6.43 0.94
N LEU A 382 24.31 6.54 -0.38
CA LEU A 382 24.70 7.74 -1.09
C LEU A 382 23.56 8.77 -1.07
N ILE A 383 23.90 9.97 -0.63
CA ILE A 383 22.96 11.10 -0.57
C ILE A 383 23.48 12.23 -1.47
N PRO A 384 22.70 12.71 -2.45
CA PRO A 384 23.02 13.93 -3.18
C PRO A 384 22.70 15.12 -2.28
N LEU A 385 23.71 15.82 -1.81
CA LEU A 385 23.59 16.89 -0.84
C LEU A 385 23.61 18.26 -1.54
N PRO A 386 22.48 19.01 -1.52
CA PRO A 386 22.43 20.39 -1.99
C PRO A 386 22.97 21.39 -0.96
N PRO A 387 23.27 22.64 -1.36
CA PRO A 387 23.41 23.75 -0.43
C PRO A 387 22.18 23.89 0.49
N LEU A 388 22.38 24.42 1.70
CA LEU A 388 21.34 24.42 2.73
C LEU A 388 20.06 25.17 2.32
N ASN A 389 20.20 26.33 1.67
CA ASN A 389 19.05 27.11 1.23
C ASN A 389 18.30 26.43 0.08
N GLU A 390 19.03 25.76 -0.82
CA GLU A 390 18.43 24.97 -1.88
C GLU A 390 17.62 23.80 -1.36
N GLN A 391 18.07 23.14 -0.26
CA GLN A 391 17.28 22.11 0.41
C GLN A 391 15.89 22.62 0.82
N GLN A 392 15.81 23.85 1.35
CA GLN A 392 14.54 24.48 1.71
C GLN A 392 13.65 24.70 0.49
N ARG A 393 14.17 25.29 -0.59
CA ARG A 393 13.41 25.53 -1.82
C ARG A 393 12.88 24.23 -2.47
N ILE A 394 13.69 23.17 -2.43
CA ILE A 394 13.28 21.85 -2.91
C ILE A 394 12.08 21.35 -2.09
N VAL A 395 12.16 21.42 -0.75
CA VAL A 395 11.08 21.00 0.14
C VAL A 395 9.82 21.80 -0.08
N GLU A 396 9.92 23.14 -0.15
CA GLU A 396 8.77 24.02 -0.40
C GLU A 396 8.09 23.73 -1.75
N SER A 397 8.89 23.44 -2.79
CA SER A 397 8.36 23.01 -4.10
C SER A 397 7.64 21.67 -4.02
N ILE A 398 8.22 20.66 -3.34
CA ILE A 398 7.58 19.36 -3.14
C ILE A 398 6.25 19.52 -2.41
N ASP A 399 6.22 20.28 -1.31
CA ASP A 399 5.02 20.53 -0.51
C ASP A 399 3.91 21.23 -1.32
N ALA A 400 4.28 22.20 -2.13
CA ALA A 400 3.34 22.92 -2.99
C ALA A 400 2.72 21.99 -4.05
N ILE A 401 3.56 21.18 -4.73
CA ILE A 401 3.12 20.28 -5.77
C ILE A 401 2.30 19.12 -5.18
N PHE A 402 2.71 18.55 -4.05
CA PHE A 402 1.97 17.46 -3.40
C PHE A 402 0.57 17.90 -2.97
N ARG A 403 0.44 19.13 -2.44
CA ARG A 403 -0.88 19.71 -2.15
C ARG A 403 -1.76 19.86 -3.40
N CYS A 404 -1.18 20.24 -4.54
CA CYS A 404 -1.93 20.31 -5.80
C CYS A 404 -2.36 18.93 -6.34
N ILE A 405 -1.58 17.87 -6.10
CA ILE A 405 -1.91 16.50 -6.52
C ILE A 405 -3.00 15.87 -5.65
N GLU A 406 -3.07 16.26 -4.37
CA GLU A 406 -4.03 15.71 -3.42
C GLU A 406 -5.43 16.31 -3.55
N ASN A 407 -5.51 17.59 -3.93
CA ASN A 407 -6.76 18.27 -4.26
C ASN A 407 -7.30 17.83 -5.63
#